data_92527ff6f570126e54a29a7ad1c6cd67
#
_entry.id   92527ff6f570126e54a29a7ad1c6cd67
#
_cell.length_a   1.000
_cell.length_b   1.000
_cell.length_c   1.000
_cell.angle_alpha   90.00
_cell.angle_beta   90.00
_cell.angle_gamma   90.00
#
_symmetry.space_group_name_H-M   'P 1'
#
loop_
_entity.id
_entity.type
_entity.pdbx_description
1 polymer ?
#
loop_
_entity_poly.entity_id
_entity_poly.type
_entity_poly.pdbx_seq_one_letter_code
_entity_poly.pdbx_strand_id
1 'polypeptide(L)'
;MNDNVITTDHPLAPAQQKTLAALLDAVLPQNDDGDLPSAGTLDFVGHLQEKNEHFIPVLVSIVEQFDDTFGALSYADRYALAVTFSEAQPDLFAGLLFQLYDCYYQDERVLSGIGMQAGPPFPRGNSIEAGDLSLLDPVMKNPQTYRK
;
A
#
# COMPACT_ATOMS: atom_id res chain seq x y z
N MET A 1 33.44 22.31 13.03
CA MET A 1 32.26 22.22 12.20
C MET A 1 32.15 20.78 11.75
N ASN A 2 31.33 20.01 12.44
CA ASN A 2 31.08 18.62 12.07
C ASN A 2 29.77 18.63 11.28
N ASP A 3 29.91 18.63 9.95
CA ASP A 3 28.79 18.27 9.06
C ASP A 3 28.54 16.77 9.20
N ASN A 4 27.72 16.43 10.17
CA ASN A 4 27.18 15.10 10.30
C ASN A 4 26.08 14.97 9.21
N VAL A 5 26.53 14.75 7.95
CA VAL A 5 25.68 14.28 6.89
C VAL A 5 25.24 12.89 7.30
N ILE A 6 24.05 12.79 7.86
CA ILE A 6 23.34 11.52 7.98
C ILE A 6 23.01 11.11 6.53
N THR A 7 23.95 10.47 5.86
CA THR A 7 23.65 9.65 4.69
C THR A 7 22.85 8.49 5.23
N THR A 8 21.55 8.59 5.17
CA THR A 8 20.67 7.42 5.27
C THR A 8 21.09 6.50 4.15
N ASP A 9 21.81 5.44 4.52
CA ASP A 9 22.30 4.44 3.57
C ASP A 9 21.05 3.74 3.00
N HIS A 10 20.64 4.15 1.78
CA HIS A 10 19.45 3.58 1.15
C HIS A 10 19.75 2.12 0.79
N PRO A 11 18.90 1.14 1.18
CA PRO A 11 19.19 -0.29 1.03
C PRO A 11 19.34 -0.73 -0.44
N LEU A 12 18.84 0.08 -1.39
CA LEU A 12 18.91 -0.18 -2.83
C LEU A 12 19.86 0.84 -3.50
N ALA A 13 20.69 0.35 -4.41
CA ALA A 13 21.47 1.21 -5.29
C ALA A 13 20.56 2.04 -6.23
N PRO A 14 21.00 3.17 -6.78
CA PRO A 14 20.17 4.04 -7.63
C PRO A 14 19.54 3.33 -8.84
N ALA A 15 20.21 2.36 -9.45
CA ALA A 15 19.66 1.55 -10.54
C ALA A 15 18.53 0.64 -10.01
N GLN A 16 18.74 -0.02 -8.88
CA GLN A 16 17.74 -0.85 -8.23
C GLN A 16 16.50 -0.06 -7.78
N GLN A 17 16.66 1.19 -7.34
CA GLN A 17 15.52 2.07 -7.02
C GLN A 17 14.64 2.33 -8.24
N LYS A 18 15.25 2.56 -9.41
CA LYS A 18 14.51 2.71 -10.68
C LYS A 18 13.80 1.43 -11.09
N THR A 19 14.47 0.29 -10.96
CA THR A 19 13.89 -1.03 -11.23
C THR A 19 12.70 -1.30 -10.29
N LEU A 20 12.83 -1.02 -9.01
CA LEU A 20 11.73 -1.16 -8.04
C LEU A 20 10.55 -0.26 -8.42
N ALA A 21 10.76 1.03 -8.66
CA ALA A 21 9.69 1.94 -9.04
C ALA A 21 8.94 1.46 -10.30
N ALA A 22 9.69 0.96 -11.30
CA ALA A 22 9.12 0.41 -12.53
C ALA A 22 8.33 -0.90 -12.30
N LEU A 23 8.78 -1.75 -11.36
CA LEU A 23 8.07 -2.98 -10.98
C LEU A 23 6.77 -2.64 -10.26
N LEU A 24 6.81 -1.74 -9.28
CA LEU A 24 5.62 -1.32 -8.55
C LEU A 24 4.60 -0.63 -9.48
N ASP A 25 5.06 0.17 -10.44
CA ASP A 25 4.23 0.76 -11.50
C ASP A 25 3.58 -0.30 -12.40
N ALA A 26 4.31 -1.36 -12.74
CA ALA A 26 3.76 -2.46 -13.54
C ALA A 26 2.69 -3.26 -12.78
N VAL A 27 2.79 -3.36 -11.45
CA VAL A 27 1.84 -4.09 -10.58
C VAL A 27 0.60 -3.25 -10.27
N LEU A 28 0.78 -1.98 -9.90
CA LEU A 28 -0.27 -1.01 -9.60
C LEU A 28 -0.01 0.30 -10.34
N PRO A 29 -0.42 0.38 -11.61
CA PRO A 29 -0.28 1.62 -12.38
C PRO A 29 -1.27 2.68 -11.90
N GLN A 30 -1.02 3.93 -12.29
CA GLN A 30 -2.02 4.98 -12.17
C GLN A 30 -3.30 4.59 -12.92
N ASN A 31 -4.47 4.88 -12.34
CA ASN A 31 -5.74 4.67 -13.04
C ASN A 31 -5.96 5.70 -14.17
N ASP A 32 -6.88 5.41 -15.08
CA ASP A 32 -7.16 6.25 -16.27
C ASP A 32 -7.66 7.66 -15.88
N ASP A 33 -8.40 7.78 -14.79
CA ASP A 33 -8.94 9.05 -14.30
C ASP A 33 -7.88 9.91 -13.57
N GLY A 34 -6.74 9.32 -13.20
CA GLY A 34 -5.66 10.01 -12.49
C GLY A 34 -5.89 10.22 -10.99
N ASP A 35 -6.99 9.70 -10.44
CA ASP A 35 -7.34 9.86 -9.02
C ASP A 35 -6.50 8.96 -8.11
N LEU A 36 -6.03 7.82 -8.64
CA LEU A 36 -5.18 6.88 -7.93
C LEU A 36 -3.76 6.92 -8.50
N PRO A 37 -2.74 7.21 -7.67
CA PRO A 37 -1.36 7.29 -8.15
C PRO A 37 -0.81 5.92 -8.51
N SER A 38 0.20 5.88 -9.40
CA SER A 38 1.03 4.70 -9.58
C SER A 38 1.77 4.36 -8.28
N ALA A 39 1.83 3.07 -7.95
CA ALA A 39 2.60 2.59 -6.81
C ALA A 39 4.12 2.85 -6.95
N GLY A 40 4.61 3.03 -8.16
CA GLY A 40 5.99 3.43 -8.41
C GLY A 40 6.36 4.83 -7.90
N THR A 41 5.35 5.64 -7.48
CA THR A 41 5.55 6.98 -6.91
C THR A 41 5.50 7.02 -5.38
N LEU A 42 5.31 5.87 -4.72
CA LEU A 42 5.27 5.76 -3.27
C LEU A 42 6.68 5.69 -2.67
N ASP A 43 6.82 6.16 -1.44
CA ASP A 43 8.00 5.89 -0.61
C ASP A 43 7.90 4.48 0.02
N PHE A 44 7.93 3.46 -0.83
CA PHE A 44 7.76 2.07 -0.41
C PHE A 44 8.88 1.59 0.50
N VAL A 45 10.12 1.99 0.22
CA VAL A 45 11.29 1.62 1.04
C VAL A 45 11.22 2.30 2.41
N GLY A 46 10.88 3.58 2.48
CA GLY A 46 10.67 4.28 3.74
C GLY A 46 9.55 3.65 4.58
N HIS A 47 8.45 3.26 3.94
CA HIS A 47 7.37 2.52 4.60
C HIS A 47 7.87 1.19 5.20
N LEU A 48 8.66 0.41 4.46
CA LEU A 48 9.23 -0.84 4.97
C LEU A 48 10.22 -0.61 6.12
N GLN A 49 11.06 0.42 6.03
CA GLN A 49 12.00 0.76 7.11
C GLN A 49 11.26 1.10 8.41
N GLU A 50 10.11 1.74 8.31
CA GLU A 50 9.28 2.10 9.47
C GLU A 50 8.45 0.91 10.02
N LYS A 51 7.85 0.12 9.15
CA LYS A 51 6.83 -0.87 9.52
C LYS A 51 7.33 -2.31 9.50
N ASN A 52 8.21 -2.66 8.58
CA ASN A 52 8.69 -4.03 8.39
C ASN A 52 10.10 -4.11 7.79
N GLU A 53 11.08 -3.63 8.53
CA GLU A 53 12.49 -3.63 8.11
C GLU A 53 13.00 -5.02 7.72
N HIS A 54 12.45 -6.07 8.35
CA HIS A 54 12.82 -7.47 8.05
C HIS A 54 12.51 -7.90 6.62
N PHE A 55 11.61 -7.19 5.93
CA PHE A 55 11.28 -7.49 4.53
C PHE A 55 12.31 -6.89 3.54
N ILE A 56 13.13 -5.94 3.95
CA ILE A 56 14.10 -5.26 3.05
C ILE A 56 15.05 -6.24 2.35
N PRO A 57 15.66 -7.23 3.03
CA PRO A 57 16.50 -8.21 2.34
C PRO A 57 15.73 -9.03 1.28
N VAL A 58 14.46 -9.34 1.55
CA VAL A 58 13.59 -10.02 0.59
C VAL A 58 13.30 -9.11 -0.60
N LEU A 59 13.01 -7.82 -0.36
CA LEU A 59 12.82 -6.84 -1.42
C LEU A 59 14.04 -6.73 -2.32
N VAL A 60 15.25 -6.68 -1.75
CA VAL A 60 16.51 -6.67 -2.51
C VAL A 60 16.59 -7.90 -3.42
N SER A 61 16.32 -9.09 -2.89
CA SER A 61 16.33 -10.33 -3.67
C SER A 61 15.28 -10.37 -4.78
N ILE A 62 14.13 -9.70 -4.59
CA ILE A 62 13.11 -9.54 -5.64
C ILE A 62 13.62 -8.62 -6.74
N VAL A 63 14.15 -7.46 -6.39
CA VAL A 63 14.64 -6.47 -7.35
C VAL A 63 15.80 -7.04 -8.19
N GLU A 64 16.64 -7.88 -7.61
CA GLU A 64 17.74 -8.56 -8.30
C GLU A 64 17.29 -9.60 -9.36
N GLN A 65 16.01 -9.98 -9.38
CA GLN A 65 15.46 -10.82 -10.45
C GLN A 65 15.25 -10.05 -11.77
N PHE A 66 15.29 -8.72 -11.71
CA PHE A 66 15.11 -7.84 -12.85
C PHE A 66 16.43 -7.12 -13.15
N ASP A 67 16.80 -7.05 -14.44
CA ASP A 67 18.00 -6.35 -14.84
C ASP A 67 17.85 -4.82 -14.83
N ASP A 68 18.96 -4.09 -14.91
CA ASP A 68 18.98 -2.62 -14.86
C ASP A 68 18.23 -1.96 -16.03
N THR A 69 17.93 -2.70 -17.10
CA THR A 69 17.20 -2.20 -18.27
C THR A 69 15.69 -2.31 -18.10
N PHE A 70 15.21 -3.04 -17.08
CA PHE A 70 13.79 -3.25 -16.84
C PHE A 70 12.98 -1.95 -16.80
N GLY A 71 13.50 -0.92 -16.13
CA GLY A 71 12.85 0.39 -16.04
C GLY A 71 12.72 1.14 -17.38
N ALA A 72 13.51 0.76 -18.39
CA ALA A 72 13.46 1.37 -19.72
C ALA A 72 12.50 0.66 -20.69
N LEU A 73 11.97 -0.50 -20.30
CA LEU A 73 11.02 -1.27 -21.10
C LEU A 73 9.65 -0.58 -21.20
N SER A 74 8.88 -0.95 -22.22
CA SER A 74 7.47 -0.56 -22.31
C SER A 74 6.66 -1.09 -21.12
N TYR A 75 5.52 -0.47 -20.82
CA TYR A 75 4.63 -0.98 -19.77
C TYR A 75 4.22 -2.44 -20.04
N ALA A 76 3.88 -2.78 -21.29
CA ALA A 76 3.46 -4.14 -21.66
C ALA A 76 4.56 -5.18 -21.40
N ASP A 77 5.83 -4.84 -21.71
CA ASP A 77 6.97 -5.73 -21.48
C ASP A 77 7.26 -5.88 -19.97
N ARG A 78 7.21 -4.78 -19.22
CA ARG A 78 7.36 -4.81 -17.76
C ARG A 78 6.27 -5.65 -17.09
N TYR A 79 5.03 -5.47 -17.51
CA TYR A 79 3.90 -6.25 -17.04
C TYR A 79 4.07 -7.76 -17.33
N ALA A 80 4.47 -8.11 -18.55
CA ALA A 80 4.71 -9.51 -18.93
C ALA A 80 5.81 -10.15 -18.08
N LEU A 81 6.90 -9.43 -17.79
CA LEU A 81 7.98 -9.91 -16.93
C LEU A 81 7.53 -10.02 -15.47
N ALA A 82 6.71 -9.09 -14.98
CA ALA A 82 6.14 -9.17 -13.62
C ALA A 82 5.19 -10.38 -13.48
N VAL A 83 4.40 -10.69 -14.50
CA VAL A 83 3.57 -11.91 -14.55
C VAL A 83 4.44 -13.15 -14.51
N THR A 84 5.48 -13.23 -15.37
CA THR A 84 6.42 -14.34 -15.37
C THR A 84 7.08 -14.55 -14.01
N PHE A 85 7.48 -13.47 -13.35
CA PHE A 85 8.03 -13.52 -11.99
C PHE A 85 6.99 -14.04 -10.99
N SER A 86 5.74 -13.58 -11.06
CA SER A 86 4.66 -14.01 -10.16
C SER A 86 4.36 -15.52 -10.27
N GLU A 87 4.48 -16.07 -11.47
CA GLU A 87 4.30 -17.50 -11.73
C GLU A 87 5.51 -18.35 -11.28
N ALA A 88 6.71 -17.81 -11.47
CA ALA A 88 7.96 -18.52 -11.11
C ALA A 88 8.24 -18.46 -9.59
N GLN A 89 7.85 -17.40 -8.92
CA GLN A 89 8.13 -17.12 -7.50
C GLN A 89 6.88 -16.64 -6.75
N PRO A 90 5.81 -17.45 -6.68
CA PRO A 90 4.51 -17.02 -6.17
C PRO A 90 4.55 -16.52 -4.72
N ASP A 91 5.37 -17.14 -3.86
CA ASP A 91 5.47 -16.77 -2.45
C ASP A 91 6.18 -15.41 -2.28
N LEU A 92 7.23 -15.14 -3.05
CA LEU A 92 7.92 -13.85 -3.04
C LEU A 92 7.00 -12.74 -3.57
N PHE A 93 6.27 -13.03 -4.66
CA PHE A 93 5.34 -12.08 -5.23
C PHE A 93 4.17 -11.80 -4.30
N ALA A 94 3.61 -12.80 -3.63
CA ALA A 94 2.57 -12.61 -2.62
C ALA A 94 3.06 -11.76 -1.44
N GLY A 95 4.30 -12.00 -0.97
CA GLY A 95 4.93 -11.16 0.05
C GLY A 95 5.09 -9.71 -0.39
N LEU A 96 5.54 -9.48 -1.62
CA LEU A 96 5.64 -8.14 -2.20
C LEU A 96 4.27 -7.45 -2.25
N LEU A 97 3.23 -8.14 -2.75
CA LEU A 97 1.87 -7.60 -2.84
C LEU A 97 1.31 -7.22 -1.47
N PHE A 98 1.52 -8.06 -0.45
CA PHE A 98 1.06 -7.77 0.91
C PHE A 98 1.66 -6.45 1.42
N GLN A 99 2.97 -6.27 1.32
CA GLN A 99 3.64 -5.06 1.74
C GLN A 99 3.25 -3.86 0.89
N LEU A 100 3.08 -4.08 -0.42
CA LEU A 100 2.68 -3.02 -1.34
C LEU A 100 1.28 -2.50 -1.04
N TYR A 101 0.31 -3.38 -0.79
CA TYR A 101 -1.05 -2.98 -0.43
C TYR A 101 -1.09 -2.26 0.91
N ASP A 102 -0.32 -2.72 1.90
CA ASP A 102 -0.21 -2.05 3.19
C ASP A 102 0.32 -0.61 3.03
N CYS A 103 1.35 -0.41 2.22
CA CYS A 103 1.87 0.91 1.88
C CYS A 103 0.88 1.74 1.06
N TYR A 104 0.28 1.15 0.01
CA TYR A 104 -0.57 1.84 -0.95
C TYR A 104 -1.83 2.41 -0.30
N TYR A 105 -2.54 1.61 0.47
CA TYR A 105 -3.80 2.03 1.11
C TYR A 105 -3.60 2.88 2.38
N GLN A 106 -2.37 3.20 2.75
CA GLN A 106 -2.05 4.20 3.77
C GLN A 106 -1.63 5.56 3.16
N ASP A 107 -1.39 5.63 1.85
CA ASP A 107 -1.05 6.88 1.16
C ASP A 107 -2.27 7.81 1.10
N GLU A 108 -2.09 9.08 1.50
CA GLU A 108 -3.17 10.07 1.58
C GLU A 108 -3.83 10.33 0.21
N ARG A 109 -3.06 10.24 -0.88
CA ARG A 109 -3.58 10.41 -2.24
C ARG A 109 -4.53 9.27 -2.60
N VAL A 110 -4.17 8.03 -2.22
CA VAL A 110 -5.00 6.84 -2.44
C VAL A 110 -6.27 6.92 -1.61
N LEU A 111 -6.16 7.24 -0.32
CA LEU A 111 -7.32 7.40 0.57
C LEU A 111 -8.29 8.45 0.02
N SER A 112 -7.76 9.60 -0.41
CA SER A 112 -8.57 10.64 -1.03
C SER A 112 -9.23 10.18 -2.33
N GLY A 113 -8.48 9.48 -3.19
CA GLY A 113 -8.98 8.97 -4.48
C GLY A 113 -10.11 7.94 -4.34
N ILE A 114 -10.14 7.16 -3.26
CA ILE A 114 -11.25 6.24 -2.95
C ILE A 114 -12.36 6.86 -2.09
N GLY A 115 -12.32 8.19 -1.88
CA GLY A 115 -13.34 8.92 -1.11
C GLY A 115 -13.23 8.78 0.40
N MET A 116 -12.08 8.31 0.91
CA MET A 116 -11.80 8.23 2.34
C MET A 116 -11.06 9.48 2.84
N GLN A 117 -11.28 9.83 4.10
CA GLN A 117 -10.49 10.88 4.74
C GLN A 117 -9.14 10.33 5.18
N ALA A 118 -8.07 11.02 4.79
CA ALA A 118 -6.74 10.73 5.28
C ALA A 118 -6.60 11.08 6.77
N GLY A 119 -5.84 10.27 7.50
CA GLY A 119 -5.51 10.48 8.91
C GLY A 119 -6.39 9.73 9.90
N PRO A 120 -6.03 9.78 11.19
CA PRO A 120 -6.76 9.07 12.22
C PRO A 120 -8.17 9.66 12.41
N PRO A 121 -9.18 8.83 12.74
CA PRO A 121 -10.55 9.28 12.95
C PRO A 121 -10.70 10.21 14.16
N PHE A 122 -9.75 10.22 15.08
CA PHE A 122 -9.71 11.14 16.21
C PHE A 122 -8.82 12.36 15.88
N PRO A 123 -9.22 13.61 16.24
CA PRO A 123 -10.38 13.98 17.06
C PRO A 123 -11.70 14.19 16.29
N ARG A 124 -11.70 14.04 14.97
CA ARG A 124 -12.89 14.39 14.15
C ARG A 124 -14.00 13.35 14.25
N GLY A 125 -13.67 12.07 14.52
CA GLY A 125 -14.62 10.96 14.52
C GLY A 125 -15.20 10.69 13.12
N ASN A 126 -15.95 9.61 13.01
CA ASN A 126 -16.81 9.37 11.85
C ASN A 126 -18.19 9.97 12.13
N SER A 127 -18.74 10.71 11.17
CA SER A 127 -20.15 11.13 11.23
C SER A 127 -21.00 9.88 10.98
N ILE A 128 -21.61 9.37 12.04
CA ILE A 128 -22.57 8.27 11.94
C ILE A 128 -23.96 8.89 11.99
N GLU A 129 -24.81 8.57 11.01
CA GLU A 129 -26.21 8.95 11.05
C GLU A 129 -26.85 8.40 12.32
N ALA A 130 -27.71 9.20 12.96
CA ALA A 130 -28.44 8.75 14.13
C ALA A 130 -29.28 7.52 13.74
N GLY A 131 -29.10 6.41 14.46
CA GLY A 131 -29.87 5.20 14.21
C GLY A 131 -31.37 5.46 14.42
N ASP A 132 -32.20 4.84 13.59
CA ASP A 132 -33.67 4.88 13.76
C ASP A 132 -34.07 4.04 14.99
N LEU A 133 -34.25 4.70 16.12
CA LEU A 133 -34.65 4.06 17.37
C LEU A 133 -36.13 3.70 17.40
N SER A 134 -36.95 4.11 16.41
CA SER A 134 -38.38 3.75 16.32
C SER A 134 -38.60 2.24 16.19
N LEU A 135 -37.58 1.51 15.67
CA LEU A 135 -37.59 0.05 15.63
C LEU A 135 -37.66 -0.62 17.01
N LEU A 136 -37.29 0.11 18.09
CA LEU A 136 -37.35 -0.36 19.47
C LEU A 136 -38.76 -0.18 20.11
N ASP A 137 -39.63 0.65 19.50
CA ASP A 137 -40.95 0.95 20.05
C ASP A 137 -41.80 -0.29 20.34
N PRO A 138 -41.84 -1.33 19.48
CA PRO A 138 -42.57 -2.57 19.75
C PRO A 138 -42.02 -3.33 20.98
N VAL A 139 -40.67 -3.29 21.15
CA VAL A 139 -40.00 -3.97 22.26
C VAL A 139 -40.24 -3.20 23.58
N MET A 140 -40.21 -1.87 23.53
CA MET A 140 -40.46 -1.01 24.72
C MET A 140 -41.91 -1.09 25.21
N LYS A 141 -42.86 -1.40 24.32
CA LYS A 141 -44.28 -1.58 24.66
C LYS A 141 -44.60 -2.95 25.23
N ASN A 142 -43.71 -3.94 25.11
CA ASN A 142 -43.89 -5.25 25.68
C ASN A 142 -43.62 -5.21 27.20
N PRO A 143 -44.57 -5.72 28.07
CA PRO A 143 -44.28 -5.83 29.46
C PRO A 143 -43.14 -6.81 29.68
N GLN A 144 -42.09 -6.32 30.34
CA GLN A 144 -40.92 -7.14 30.64
C GLN A 144 -41.28 -8.22 31.66
N THR A 145 -41.41 -9.44 31.21
CA THR A 145 -41.53 -10.62 32.06
C THR A 145 -40.15 -11.23 32.25
N TYR A 146 -39.47 -10.83 33.30
CA TYR A 146 -38.26 -11.55 33.71
C TYR A 146 -38.67 -12.90 34.31
N ARG A 147 -38.07 -13.99 33.81
CA ARG A 147 -38.14 -15.27 34.52
C ARG A 147 -37.50 -15.10 35.89
N LYS A 148 -38.30 -15.33 36.94
CA LYS A 148 -37.79 -15.47 38.34
C LYS A 148 -37.04 -16.78 38.46
#